data_3423303e4d586081a7f7dc60b9940e91
#
_entry.id   3423303e4d586081a7f7dc60b9940e91
#
_cell.length_a   1.000
_cell.length_b   1.000
_cell.length_c   1.000
_cell.angle_alpha   90.00
_cell.angle_beta   90.00
_cell.angle_gamma   90.00
#
_symmetry.space_group_name_H-M   'P 1'
#
loop_
_entity.id
_entity.type
_entity.pdbx_description
1 polymer ?
#
loop_
_entity_poly.entity_id
_entity_poly.type
_entity_poly.pdbx_seq_one_letter_code
_entity_poly.pdbx_strand_id
1 'polypeptide(L)'
;RMLHQEYGWNLSNIIFGKKGNIYPSIKKNVGCVDENGLETDVFGYLIPLKDKGSISKASPLRIIPFRSLNPYIGSTQLITNRGFLSSEFGRKYYDEKEENEVPRDENFPTTQALAIEETLSDYYVYTITLELDRIGVVEVEDGKLLLPEERKFMSKELREKAVKDILDAIT
;
A
#
# COMPACT_ATOMS: atom_id res chain seq x y z
N ARG A 1 -4.99 2.43 6.04
CA ARG A 1 -5.60 3.70 6.50
C ARG A 1 -6.21 3.54 7.89
N MET A 2 -7.01 2.52 8.14
CA MET A 2 -7.59 2.22 9.47
C MET A 2 -6.50 2.10 10.56
N LEU A 3 -5.48 1.24 10.37
CA LEU A 3 -4.40 1.05 11.33
C LEU A 3 -3.69 2.36 11.70
N HIS A 4 -3.54 3.28 10.76
CA HIS A 4 -2.99 4.61 11.05
C HIS A 4 -3.96 5.49 11.82
N GLN A 5 -5.22 5.59 11.38
CA GLN A 5 -6.20 6.53 11.93
C GLN A 5 -6.73 6.11 13.31
N GLU A 6 -6.96 4.84 13.52
CA GLU A 6 -7.60 4.30 14.72
C GLU A 6 -6.60 3.71 15.72
N TYR A 7 -5.52 3.12 15.25
CA TYR A 7 -4.51 2.45 16.09
C TYR A 7 -3.17 3.19 16.18
N GLY A 8 -3.06 4.35 15.50
CA GLY A 8 -1.90 5.23 15.60
C GLY A 8 -0.62 4.70 14.96
N TRP A 9 -0.71 3.80 13.98
CA TRP A 9 0.46 3.32 13.26
C TRP A 9 1.10 4.43 12.44
N ASN A 10 2.41 4.52 12.49
CA ASN A 10 3.16 5.44 11.65
C ASN A 10 3.15 4.97 10.20
N LEU A 11 2.73 5.87 9.30
CA LEU A 11 2.82 5.61 7.87
C LEU A 11 4.27 5.68 7.40
N SER A 12 4.64 4.79 6.51
CA SER A 12 5.96 4.77 5.91
C SER A 12 6.23 6.03 5.10
N ASN A 13 7.40 6.61 5.30
CA ASN A 13 7.88 7.68 4.43
C ASN A 13 8.13 7.12 3.04
N ILE A 14 7.56 7.74 2.03
CA ILE A 14 7.72 7.34 0.64
C ILE A 14 8.84 8.09 -0.03
N ILE A 15 9.51 7.41 -0.97
CA ILE A 15 10.50 7.99 -1.86
C ILE A 15 9.98 7.84 -3.29
N PHE A 16 10.03 8.94 -4.03
CA PHE A 16 9.74 8.94 -5.46
C PHE A 16 11.01 8.59 -6.23
N GLY A 17 10.98 7.47 -6.93
CA GLY A 17 12.05 7.06 -7.81
C GLY A 17 11.88 7.61 -9.22
N LYS A 18 12.90 7.40 -10.04
CA LYS A 18 12.83 7.71 -11.47
C LYS A 18 11.67 6.91 -12.10
N LYS A 19 10.94 7.51 -13.03
CA LYS A 19 9.76 6.95 -13.72
C LYS A 19 8.51 6.80 -12.84
N GLY A 20 8.36 7.60 -11.78
CA GLY A 20 7.15 7.61 -10.96
C GLY A 20 6.99 6.41 -10.03
N ASN A 21 8.00 5.56 -9.86
CA ASN A 21 7.95 4.47 -8.90
C ASN A 21 7.95 5.02 -7.47
N ILE A 22 7.12 4.43 -6.61
CA ILE A 22 6.98 4.82 -5.20
C ILE A 22 7.40 3.64 -4.34
N TYR A 23 8.25 3.86 -3.35
CA TYR A 23 8.67 2.84 -2.40
C TYR A 23 8.95 3.43 -1.01
N PRO A 24 8.90 2.61 0.06
CA PRO A 24 9.19 3.09 1.41
C PRO A 24 10.67 3.48 1.56
N SER A 25 10.92 4.43 2.45
CA SER A 25 12.28 4.87 2.74
C SER A 25 13.06 3.80 3.49
N ILE A 26 14.18 3.33 2.91
CA ILE A 26 15.08 2.38 3.57
C ILE A 26 15.57 2.93 4.92
N LYS A 27 15.95 4.21 4.96
CA LYS A 27 16.56 4.80 6.17
C LYS A 27 15.58 5.09 7.31
N LYS A 28 14.29 5.22 7.00
CA LYS A 28 13.30 5.68 7.98
C LYS A 28 12.29 4.61 8.39
N ASN A 29 12.12 3.58 7.59
CA ASN A 29 11.07 2.60 7.80
C ASN A 29 11.57 1.16 7.70
N VAL A 30 12.42 0.86 6.70
CA VAL A 30 12.93 -0.49 6.50
C VAL A 30 14.11 -0.73 7.42
N GLY A 31 14.06 -1.81 8.17
CA GLY A 31 15.10 -2.14 9.17
C GLY A 31 14.92 -1.46 10.53
N CYS A 32 13.88 -0.64 10.71
CA CYS A 32 13.58 -0.05 12.01
C CYS A 32 12.98 -1.08 12.97
N VAL A 33 13.45 -1.04 14.21
CA VAL A 33 12.97 -1.90 15.32
C VAL A 33 11.90 -1.21 16.18
N ASP A 34 11.48 -0.02 15.78
CA ASP A 34 10.48 0.82 16.43
C ASP A 34 9.16 0.89 15.64
N GLU A 35 8.26 1.75 16.07
CA GLU A 35 6.94 1.93 15.44
C GLU A 35 7.01 2.37 13.97
N ASN A 36 8.10 2.99 13.52
CA ASN A 36 8.27 3.40 12.12
C ASN A 36 8.48 2.22 11.17
N GLY A 37 8.90 1.07 11.70
CA GLY A 37 9.08 -0.16 10.93
C GLY A 37 7.83 -1.02 10.80
N LEU A 38 6.78 -0.80 11.60
CA LEU A 38 5.62 -1.69 11.69
C LEU A 38 4.90 -1.90 10.37
N GLU A 39 4.61 -0.83 9.63
CA GLU A 39 3.89 -0.93 8.37
C GLU A 39 4.68 -1.75 7.35
N THR A 40 5.97 -1.48 7.19
CA THR A 40 6.83 -2.22 6.27
C THR A 40 7.07 -3.66 6.72
N ASP A 41 7.09 -3.89 8.03
CA ASP A 41 7.25 -5.22 8.59
C ASP A 41 6.06 -6.11 8.29
N VAL A 42 4.84 -5.61 8.54
CA VAL A 42 3.59 -6.38 8.40
C VAL A 42 3.15 -6.52 6.95
N PHE A 43 3.23 -5.45 6.15
CA PHE A 43 2.76 -5.46 4.75
C PHE A 43 3.83 -5.86 3.74
N GLY A 44 5.08 -5.96 4.18
CA GLY A 44 6.20 -6.27 3.32
C GLY A 44 6.60 -5.10 2.40
N TYR A 45 7.65 -5.31 1.63
CA TYR A 45 8.18 -4.31 0.70
C TYR A 45 9.00 -4.95 -0.42
N LEU A 46 9.12 -4.20 -1.52
CA LEU A 46 10.09 -4.45 -2.59
C LEU A 46 10.80 -3.13 -2.91
N ILE A 47 12.11 -3.09 -2.74
CA ILE A 47 12.91 -1.89 -2.95
C ILE A 47 14.00 -2.19 -3.98
N PRO A 48 13.98 -1.53 -5.14
CA PRO A 48 15.03 -1.67 -6.12
C PRO A 48 16.32 -1.00 -5.60
N LEU A 49 17.44 -1.72 -5.70
CA LEU A 49 18.77 -1.19 -5.41
C LEU A 49 19.42 -0.74 -6.73
N LYS A 50 20.14 0.37 -6.67
CA LYS A 50 20.88 0.86 -7.83
C LYS A 50 21.98 -0.16 -8.16
N ASP A 51 21.92 -0.71 -9.38
CA ASP A 51 22.90 -1.65 -9.95
C ASP A 51 23.09 -2.99 -9.19
N LYS A 52 22.17 -3.34 -8.27
CA LYS A 52 22.31 -4.52 -7.40
C LYS A 52 21.03 -5.38 -7.25
N GLY A 53 20.07 -5.24 -8.16
CA GLY A 53 18.82 -5.98 -8.06
C GLY A 53 17.81 -5.33 -7.11
N SER A 54 17.16 -6.10 -6.27
CA SER A 54 16.18 -5.59 -5.29
C SER A 54 16.25 -6.36 -3.98
N ILE A 55 15.86 -5.68 -2.91
CA ILE A 55 15.59 -6.32 -1.62
C ILE A 55 14.10 -6.35 -1.37
N SER A 56 13.62 -7.43 -0.76
CA SER A 56 12.20 -7.59 -0.48
C SER A 56 11.98 -8.33 0.83
N LYS A 57 10.86 -8.03 1.46
CA LYS A 57 10.29 -8.83 2.54
C LYS A 57 8.88 -9.23 2.13
N ALA A 58 8.60 -10.52 2.13
CA ALA A 58 7.23 -10.99 1.93
C ALA A 58 6.38 -10.65 3.16
N SER A 59 5.17 -10.15 2.92
CA SER A 59 4.23 -9.83 4.00
C SER A 59 3.94 -11.05 4.88
N PRO A 60 4.11 -10.97 6.21
CA PRO A 60 3.59 -11.97 7.13
C PRO A 60 2.07 -11.99 7.22
N LEU A 61 1.39 -10.91 6.83
CA LEU A 61 -0.06 -10.84 6.71
C LEU A 61 -0.46 -11.17 5.27
N ARG A 62 -1.19 -12.27 5.07
CA ARG A 62 -1.65 -12.70 3.75
C ARG A 62 -3.16 -12.79 3.73
N ILE A 63 -3.74 -12.23 2.70
CA ILE A 63 -5.18 -12.29 2.45
C ILE A 63 -5.38 -13.02 1.13
N ILE A 64 -6.12 -14.15 1.19
CA ILE A 64 -6.49 -14.90 -0.01
C ILE A 64 -7.62 -14.13 -0.72
N PRO A 65 -7.68 -14.16 -2.07
CA PRO A 65 -8.74 -13.52 -2.82
C PRO A 65 -10.13 -13.88 -2.30
N PHE A 66 -11.02 -12.91 -2.30
CA PHE A 66 -12.43 -13.09 -1.94
C PHE A 66 -13.09 -14.03 -2.95
N ARG A 67 -13.82 -15.00 -2.43
CA ARG A 67 -14.62 -15.93 -3.22
C ARG A 67 -16.08 -15.75 -2.91
N SER A 68 -16.89 -15.43 -3.92
CA SER A 68 -18.34 -15.38 -3.81
C SER A 68 -18.89 -16.78 -3.45
N LEU A 69 -19.89 -16.82 -2.59
CA LEU A 69 -20.58 -18.06 -2.22
C LEU A 69 -21.71 -18.41 -3.19
N ASN A 70 -22.17 -17.46 -3.97
CA ASN A 70 -23.23 -17.67 -4.97
C ASN A 70 -22.68 -17.53 -6.40
N PRO A 71 -23.39 -18.05 -7.40
CA PRO A 71 -23.07 -17.79 -8.79
C PRO A 71 -23.07 -16.29 -9.09
N TYR A 72 -22.20 -15.86 -9.98
CA TYR A 72 -22.11 -14.46 -10.38
C TYR A 72 -23.42 -13.98 -11.02
N ILE A 73 -24.07 -13.00 -10.40
CA ILE A 73 -25.24 -12.27 -10.89
C ILE A 73 -24.92 -10.78 -10.75
N GLY A 74 -23.91 -10.32 -11.46
CA GLY A 74 -23.50 -8.92 -11.40
C GLY A 74 -24.23 -8.06 -12.44
N SER A 75 -24.32 -6.78 -12.15
CA SER A 75 -24.76 -5.76 -13.10
C SER A 75 -23.63 -4.78 -13.37
N THR A 76 -23.64 -4.23 -14.58
CA THR A 76 -22.70 -3.18 -14.96
C THR A 76 -23.38 -1.82 -14.85
N GLN A 77 -22.67 -0.85 -14.28
CA GLN A 77 -23.10 0.52 -14.16
C GLN A 77 -22.11 1.44 -14.88
N LEU A 78 -22.62 2.33 -15.71
CA LEU A 78 -21.82 3.38 -16.32
C LEU A 78 -21.74 4.57 -15.36
N ILE A 79 -20.54 4.90 -14.93
CA ILE A 79 -20.27 6.07 -14.11
C ILE A 79 -19.71 7.16 -14.99
N THR A 80 -20.25 8.37 -14.87
CA THR A 80 -19.77 9.55 -15.58
C THR A 80 -19.38 10.63 -14.57
N ASN A 81 -18.19 11.17 -14.70
CA ASN A 81 -17.75 12.29 -13.87
C ASN A 81 -17.34 13.48 -14.74
N ARG A 82 -18.17 14.52 -14.76
CA ARG A 82 -17.91 15.76 -15.50
C ARG A 82 -16.85 16.65 -14.84
N GLY A 83 -16.76 16.60 -13.52
CA GLY A 83 -15.93 17.52 -12.73
C GLY A 83 -14.50 17.02 -12.50
N PHE A 84 -14.18 15.77 -12.82
CA PHE A 84 -12.88 15.19 -12.47
C PHE A 84 -11.71 15.92 -13.14
N LEU A 85 -11.77 16.13 -14.45
CA LEU A 85 -10.71 16.77 -15.22
C LEU A 85 -10.60 18.28 -14.96
N SER A 86 -11.70 18.91 -14.52
CA SER A 86 -11.69 20.32 -14.11
C SER A 86 -11.26 20.53 -12.65
N SER A 87 -11.16 19.44 -11.88
CA SER A 87 -10.67 19.50 -10.50
C SER A 87 -9.17 19.79 -10.45
N GLU A 88 -8.71 20.39 -9.34
CA GLU A 88 -7.28 20.63 -9.11
C GLU A 88 -6.46 19.32 -9.18
N PHE A 89 -7.02 18.22 -8.70
CA PHE A 89 -6.40 16.90 -8.76
C PHE A 89 -6.25 16.37 -10.19
N GLY A 90 -7.29 16.48 -11.01
CA GLY A 90 -7.25 16.05 -12.40
C GLY A 90 -6.27 16.86 -13.24
N ARG A 91 -6.23 18.18 -13.03
CA ARG A 91 -5.25 19.07 -13.67
C ARG A 91 -3.83 18.68 -13.32
N LYS A 92 -3.54 18.52 -12.05
CA LYS A 92 -2.21 18.13 -11.57
C LYS A 92 -1.74 16.78 -12.14
N TYR A 93 -2.64 15.81 -12.27
CA TYR A 93 -2.33 14.51 -12.86
C TYR A 93 -1.96 14.61 -14.35
N TYR A 94 -2.60 15.49 -15.10
CA TYR A 94 -2.28 15.72 -16.52
C TYR A 94 -0.97 16.52 -16.68
N ASP A 95 -0.76 17.55 -15.86
CA ASP A 95 0.46 18.36 -15.90
C ASP A 95 1.72 17.55 -15.62
N GLU A 96 1.68 16.65 -14.65
CA GLU A 96 2.79 15.77 -14.30
C GLU A 96 3.13 14.73 -15.41
N LYS A 97 2.16 14.37 -16.23
CA LYS A 97 2.32 13.33 -17.25
C LYS A 97 2.86 13.87 -18.58
N GLU A 98 2.61 15.10 -18.90
CA GLU A 98 2.96 15.68 -20.20
C GLU A 98 4.21 16.57 -20.18
N GLU A 99 4.81 16.86 -19.02
CA GLU A 99 5.96 17.78 -18.85
C GLU A 99 5.76 19.17 -19.51
N ASN A 100 4.56 19.48 -19.96
CA ASN A 100 4.20 20.75 -20.57
C ASN A 100 3.17 21.46 -19.69
N GLU A 101 3.41 22.72 -19.42
CA GLU A 101 2.39 23.60 -18.84
C GLU A 101 1.21 23.65 -19.83
N VAL A 102 0.14 22.92 -19.51
CA VAL A 102 -1.10 23.06 -20.26
C VAL A 102 -1.63 24.47 -20.02
N PRO A 103 -1.74 25.32 -21.07
CA PRO A 103 -2.27 26.65 -20.90
C PRO A 103 -3.65 26.56 -20.23
N ARG A 104 -3.89 27.43 -19.27
CA ARG A 104 -5.21 27.58 -18.64
C ARG A 104 -6.20 28.17 -19.64
N ASP A 105 -6.48 27.45 -20.70
CA ASP A 105 -7.48 27.84 -21.68
C ASP A 105 -8.86 27.57 -21.08
N GLU A 106 -9.76 28.56 -21.13
CA GLU A 106 -11.15 28.46 -20.67
C GLU A 106 -11.94 27.36 -21.37
N ASN A 107 -11.39 26.81 -22.45
CA ASN A 107 -11.92 25.72 -23.27
C ASN A 107 -11.33 24.35 -22.93
N PHE A 108 -10.94 24.10 -21.68
CA PHE A 108 -10.58 22.74 -21.29
C PHE A 108 -11.71 21.78 -21.72
N PRO A 109 -11.41 20.70 -22.48
CA PRO A 109 -12.45 19.86 -23.01
C PRO A 109 -13.32 19.35 -21.87
N THR A 110 -14.60 19.66 -21.92
CA THR A 110 -15.61 19.16 -20.98
C THR A 110 -15.86 17.66 -21.20
N THR A 111 -14.79 16.93 -21.46
CA THR A 111 -14.82 15.49 -21.65
C THR A 111 -15.21 14.83 -20.32
N GLN A 112 -16.25 14.05 -20.38
CA GLN A 112 -16.68 13.24 -19.26
C GLN A 112 -15.66 12.12 -19.08
N ALA A 113 -15.16 11.94 -17.85
CA ALA A 113 -14.51 10.71 -17.50
C ALA A 113 -15.58 9.60 -17.43
N LEU A 114 -15.42 8.59 -18.26
CA LEU A 114 -16.33 7.44 -18.33
C LEU A 114 -15.64 6.25 -17.66
N ALA A 115 -16.33 5.60 -16.76
CA ALA A 115 -15.90 4.33 -16.16
C ALA A 115 -17.08 3.34 -16.17
N ILE A 116 -16.78 2.09 -16.42
CA ILE A 116 -17.75 1.00 -16.24
C ILE A 116 -17.40 0.35 -14.92
N GLU A 117 -18.38 0.32 -14.02
CA GLU A 117 -18.27 -0.37 -12.75
C GLU A 117 -19.13 -1.63 -12.79
N GLU A 118 -18.56 -2.74 -12.38
CA GLU A 118 -19.31 -3.97 -12.11
C GLU A 118 -19.71 -4.00 -10.64
N THR A 119 -20.99 -4.11 -10.37
CA THR A 119 -21.54 -4.19 -9.02
C THR A 119 -22.05 -5.58 -8.73
N LEU A 120 -21.63 -6.14 -7.63
CA LEU A 120 -22.09 -7.43 -7.11
C LEU A 120 -22.34 -7.29 -5.62
N SER A 121 -23.55 -7.65 -5.18
CA SER A 121 -23.87 -7.79 -3.76
C SER A 121 -24.02 -9.27 -3.45
N ASP A 122 -23.07 -9.81 -2.66
CA ASP A 122 -23.03 -11.22 -2.32
C ASP A 122 -22.33 -11.45 -0.99
N TYR A 123 -22.38 -12.67 -0.50
CA TYR A 123 -21.55 -13.13 0.60
C TYR A 123 -20.23 -13.65 0.06
N TYR A 124 -19.16 -13.20 0.69
CA TYR A 124 -17.80 -13.56 0.30
C TYR A 124 -17.12 -14.32 1.43
N VAL A 125 -16.38 -15.36 1.09
CA VAL A 125 -15.44 -16.01 1.98
C VAL A 125 -14.02 -15.63 1.59
N TYR A 126 -13.20 -15.37 2.57
CA TYR A 126 -11.77 -15.15 2.41
C TYR A 126 -11.01 -15.69 3.61
N THR A 127 -9.73 -15.91 3.46
CA THR A 127 -8.87 -16.37 4.55
C THR A 127 -7.76 -15.37 4.77
N ILE A 128 -7.54 -15.03 6.02
CA ILE A 128 -6.41 -14.21 6.48
C ILE A 128 -5.45 -15.13 7.22
N THR A 129 -4.18 -15.11 6.82
CA THR A 129 -3.10 -15.82 7.48
C THR A 129 -2.12 -14.81 8.05
N LEU A 130 -1.77 -14.96 9.33
CA LEU A 130 -0.80 -14.13 10.02
C LEU A 130 0.34 -15.01 10.54
N GLU A 131 1.54 -14.84 9.97
CA GLU A 131 2.75 -15.57 10.37
C GLU A 131 3.38 -14.88 11.58
N LEU A 132 3.00 -15.31 12.79
CA LEU A 132 3.37 -14.64 14.04
C LEU A 132 4.88 -14.65 14.32
N ASP A 133 5.59 -15.66 13.87
CA ASP A 133 7.04 -15.80 14.01
C ASP A 133 7.82 -14.81 13.17
N ARG A 134 7.19 -14.25 12.13
CA ARG A 134 7.82 -13.29 11.20
C ARG A 134 7.48 -11.84 11.50
N ILE A 135 6.52 -11.57 12.39
CA ILE A 135 6.17 -10.21 12.79
C ILE A 135 7.27 -9.65 13.69
N GLY A 136 7.74 -8.44 13.36
CA GLY A 136 8.78 -7.74 14.09
C GLY A 136 10.17 -8.34 13.89
N VAL A 137 10.39 -9.09 12.81
CA VAL A 137 11.72 -9.62 12.45
C VAL A 137 12.34 -8.73 11.40
N VAL A 138 13.38 -8.02 11.76
CA VAL A 138 14.13 -7.14 10.86
C VAL A 138 15.19 -7.95 10.12
N GLU A 139 15.00 -8.08 8.82
CA GLU A 139 15.87 -8.87 7.93
C GLU A 139 16.79 -7.98 7.07
N VAL A 140 16.60 -6.66 7.09
CA VAL A 140 17.38 -5.72 6.26
C VAL A 140 17.80 -4.53 7.10
N GLU A 141 19.05 -4.14 7.00
CA GLU A 141 19.62 -2.93 7.60
C GLU A 141 20.49 -2.20 6.56
N ASP A 142 20.31 -0.89 6.44
CA ASP A 142 21.07 -0.03 5.49
C ASP A 142 21.11 -0.57 4.05
N GLY A 143 20.03 -1.24 3.61
CA GLY A 143 19.94 -1.81 2.26
C GLY A 143 20.72 -3.11 2.06
N LYS A 144 21.14 -3.76 3.15
CA LYS A 144 21.76 -5.09 3.13
C LYS A 144 20.87 -6.11 3.81
N LEU A 145 20.79 -7.30 3.24
CA LEU A 145 20.13 -8.44 3.86
C LEU A 145 21.00 -8.95 5.03
N LEU A 146 20.40 -9.09 6.20
CA LEU A 146 21.04 -9.64 7.39
C LEU A 146 21.03 -11.16 7.35
N LEU A 147 22.12 -11.78 7.80
CA LEU A 147 22.15 -13.22 8.04
C LEU A 147 21.17 -13.59 9.17
N PRO A 148 20.69 -14.84 9.24
CA PRO A 148 19.74 -15.27 10.28
C PRO A 148 20.17 -14.92 11.73
N GLU A 149 21.45 -15.02 12.02
CA GLU A 149 22.05 -14.71 13.32
C GLU A 149 22.20 -13.19 13.58
N GLU A 150 22.15 -12.37 12.55
CA GLU A 150 22.25 -10.91 12.61
C GLU A 150 20.89 -10.23 12.69
N ARG A 151 19.81 -10.98 12.52
CA ARG A 151 18.46 -10.44 12.50
C ARG A 151 18.12 -9.75 13.81
N LYS A 152 17.53 -8.58 13.69
CA LYS A 152 17.06 -7.81 14.84
C LYS A 152 15.57 -8.07 15.05
N PHE A 153 15.13 -7.85 16.26
CA PHE A 153 13.73 -8.04 16.63
C PHE A 153 13.18 -6.76 17.24
N MET A 154 11.95 -6.43 16.88
CA MET A 154 11.17 -5.42 17.59
C MET A 154 10.88 -5.89 19.03
N SER A 155 10.61 -4.96 19.93
CA SER A 155 10.23 -5.31 21.30
C SER A 155 9.01 -6.22 21.33
N LYS A 156 8.90 -7.03 22.39
CA LYS A 156 7.77 -7.94 22.57
C LYS A 156 6.44 -7.19 22.62
N GLU A 157 6.42 -6.07 23.33
CA GLU A 157 5.24 -5.21 23.48
C GLU A 157 4.78 -4.66 22.14
N LEU A 158 5.72 -4.25 21.27
CA LEU A 158 5.40 -3.71 19.95
C LEU A 158 4.85 -4.80 19.03
N ARG A 159 5.39 -6.02 19.11
CA ARG A 159 4.90 -7.17 18.33
C ARG A 159 3.51 -7.60 18.78
N GLU A 160 3.25 -7.65 20.08
CA GLU A 160 1.94 -7.96 20.65
C GLU A 160 0.91 -6.90 20.27
N LYS A 161 1.28 -5.61 20.34
CA LYS A 161 0.44 -4.51 19.88
C LYS A 161 0.08 -4.67 18.40
N ALA A 162 1.07 -4.95 17.55
CA ALA A 162 0.84 -5.10 16.11
C ALA A 162 -0.15 -6.23 15.80
N VAL A 163 0.01 -7.39 16.44
CA VAL A 163 -0.90 -8.53 16.28
C VAL A 163 -2.31 -8.18 16.75
N LYS A 164 -2.43 -7.55 17.91
CA LYS A 164 -3.72 -7.14 18.46
C LYS A 164 -4.43 -6.16 17.54
N ASP A 165 -3.74 -5.09 17.13
CA ASP A 165 -4.31 -4.07 16.25
C ASP A 165 -4.78 -4.64 14.91
N ILE A 166 -4.05 -5.63 14.35
CA ILE A 166 -4.44 -6.33 13.13
C ILE A 166 -5.71 -7.15 13.36
N LEU A 167 -5.79 -7.92 14.45
CA LEU A 167 -6.96 -8.73 14.77
C LEU A 167 -8.19 -7.87 15.03
N ASP A 168 -8.04 -6.78 15.78
CA ASP A 168 -9.11 -5.83 16.06
C ASP A 168 -9.59 -5.09 14.78
N ALA A 169 -8.71 -4.89 13.81
CA ALA A 169 -9.07 -4.27 12.53
C ALA A 169 -9.80 -5.22 11.56
N ILE A 170 -9.77 -6.53 11.79
CA ILE A 170 -10.41 -7.55 10.96
C ILE A 170 -11.79 -7.91 11.52
N THR A 171 -11.99 -7.77 12.80
CA THR A 171 -13.26 -8.08 13.50
C THR A 171 -14.20 -6.89 13.51
#